data_ce066a75bf6f428f3befeb36d3fb23dd
#
_entry.id   ce066a75bf6f428f3befeb36d3fb23dd
#
_cell.length_a   1.000
_cell.length_b   1.000
_cell.length_c   1.000
_cell.angle_alpha   90.00
_cell.angle_beta   90.00
_cell.angle_gamma   90.00
#
_symmetry.space_group_name_H-M   'P 1'
#
loop_
_entity.id
_entity.type
_entity.pdbx_description
1 polymer ?
#
loop_
_entity_poly.entity_id
_entity_poly.type
_entity_poly.pdbx_seq_one_letter_code
_entity_poly.pdbx_strand_id
1 'polypeptide(L)'
;NLIQNGIRHGHFFKLMQNKNIEWESIIGLEVHVQLDTKSKLFSGASTKFGAEPNVQACNIDLGMPGVLPVLNEEVLKKAIKFGLAINATINSPTKFVRKNYFYPDLPKGYQISQLDRPVIENGLLEITTKNGKTKKVGITRAHLEEDAGKSLHEEFEDQTGIDLNRAGTPLLEIVSEPELNS
;
A
#
# COMPACT_ATOMS: atom_id res chain seq x y z
N ASN A 1 35.56 0.18 -24.80
CA ASN A 1 35.46 0.45 -26.25
C ASN A 1 34.37 -0.41 -26.93
N LEU A 2 33.22 -0.56 -26.35
CA LEU A 2 32.06 -1.25 -26.92
C LEU A 2 30.80 -0.36 -26.95
N ILE A 3 30.95 0.94 -26.74
CA ILE A 3 29.84 1.92 -26.70
C ILE A 3 29.79 2.78 -27.98
N GLN A 4 30.53 2.46 -29.01
CA GLN A 4 30.56 3.25 -30.27
C GLN A 4 29.87 2.62 -31.48
N ASN A 5 29.22 1.48 -31.34
CA ASN A 5 28.26 1.03 -32.35
C ASN A 5 26.87 1.49 -31.99
N GLY A 6 26.61 2.75 -32.23
CA GLY A 6 25.30 3.35 -32.09
C GLY A 6 24.28 2.60 -32.93
N ILE A 7 23.45 1.80 -32.31
CA ILE A 7 22.17 1.42 -32.89
C ILE A 7 21.41 2.72 -33.06
N ARG A 8 21.40 3.23 -34.31
CA ARG A 8 20.69 4.47 -34.65
C ARG A 8 19.22 4.25 -34.21
N HIS A 9 18.73 5.14 -33.38
CA HIS A 9 17.33 5.13 -32.92
C HIS A 9 16.32 4.88 -34.04
N GLY A 10 16.63 5.32 -35.26
CA GLY A 10 15.81 5.08 -36.44
C GLY A 10 15.75 3.61 -36.91
N HIS A 11 16.72 2.77 -36.57
CA HIS A 11 16.72 1.36 -36.98
C HIS A 11 15.85 0.50 -36.03
N PHE A 12 15.84 0.87 -34.78
CA PHE A 12 14.96 0.21 -33.79
C PHE A 12 13.48 0.55 -34.07
N PHE A 13 13.18 1.80 -34.39
CA PHE A 13 11.83 2.22 -34.81
C PHE A 13 11.40 1.54 -36.13
N LYS A 14 12.30 1.34 -37.07
CA LYS A 14 12.00 0.68 -38.37
C LYS A 14 11.80 -0.83 -38.22
N LEU A 15 12.46 -1.48 -37.25
CA LEU A 15 12.23 -2.88 -36.89
C LEU A 15 10.90 -3.07 -36.17
N MET A 16 10.43 -2.07 -35.42
CA MET A 16 9.10 -2.09 -34.79
C MET A 16 7.97 -1.88 -35.80
N GLN A 17 8.18 -1.10 -36.86
CA GLN A 17 7.16 -0.85 -37.89
C GLN A 17 6.92 -2.03 -38.85
N ASN A 18 7.78 -3.04 -38.86
CA ASN A 18 7.72 -4.16 -39.86
C ASN A 18 7.22 -5.49 -39.30
N LYS A 19 6.71 -5.52 -38.06
CA LYS A 19 5.98 -6.67 -37.52
C LYS A 19 4.60 -6.18 -37.10
N ASN A 20 3.57 -6.88 -37.52
CA ASN A 20 2.23 -6.77 -36.95
C ASN A 20 2.32 -7.23 -35.48
N ILE A 21 2.86 -6.37 -34.59
CA ILE A 21 2.92 -6.61 -33.17
C ILE A 21 1.60 -6.08 -32.64
N GLU A 22 0.73 -6.97 -32.22
CA GLU A 22 -0.45 -6.63 -31.44
C GLU A 22 -0.01 -6.46 -29.99
N TRP A 23 -0.27 -5.29 -29.41
CA TRP A 23 0.00 -4.99 -28.03
C TRP A 23 -1.26 -5.25 -27.21
N GLU A 24 -1.15 -6.04 -26.16
CA GLU A 24 -2.20 -6.24 -25.16
C GLU A 24 -1.82 -5.52 -23.88
N SER A 25 -2.76 -4.71 -23.35
CA SER A 25 -2.59 -4.07 -22.03
C SER A 25 -3.01 -5.04 -20.95
N ILE A 26 -2.08 -5.38 -20.06
CA ILE A 26 -2.33 -6.20 -18.89
C ILE A 26 -2.12 -5.33 -17.65
N ILE A 27 -3.14 -5.24 -16.79
CA ILE A 27 -3.18 -4.29 -15.67
C ILE A 27 -3.42 -5.06 -14.36
N GLY A 28 -2.53 -4.89 -13.40
CA GLY A 28 -2.73 -5.20 -11.99
C GLY A 28 -2.92 -3.93 -11.18
N LEU A 29 -3.60 -4.02 -10.06
CA LEU A 29 -3.84 -2.89 -9.16
C LEU A 29 -3.28 -3.19 -7.78
N GLU A 30 -2.66 -2.18 -7.18
CA GLU A 30 -2.35 -2.09 -5.76
C GLU A 30 -3.17 -0.93 -5.17
N VAL A 31 -3.97 -1.21 -4.17
CA VAL A 31 -4.91 -0.25 -3.58
C VAL A 31 -4.72 -0.19 -2.08
N HIS A 32 -4.46 1.01 -1.55
CA HIS A 32 -4.38 1.25 -0.12
C HIS A 32 -5.72 1.77 0.40
N VAL A 33 -6.26 1.12 1.42
CA VAL A 33 -7.49 1.51 2.11
C VAL A 33 -7.18 1.84 3.55
N GLN A 34 -7.46 3.07 3.98
CA GLN A 34 -7.44 3.40 5.41
C GLN A 34 -8.63 2.74 6.10
N LEU A 35 -8.34 1.97 7.14
CA LEU A 35 -9.37 1.31 7.93
C LEU A 35 -9.92 2.28 8.98
N ASP A 36 -11.24 2.47 8.96
CA ASP A 36 -11.95 3.34 9.88
C ASP A 36 -12.01 2.73 11.29
N THR A 37 -10.99 3.03 12.10
CA THR A 37 -10.87 2.66 13.52
C THR A 37 -10.67 3.91 14.36
N LYS A 38 -10.98 3.84 15.65
CA LYS A 38 -10.83 4.98 16.56
C LYS A 38 -9.39 5.27 16.94
N SER A 39 -8.52 4.26 16.86
CA SER A 39 -7.10 4.35 17.17
C SER A 39 -6.26 3.71 16.08
N LYS A 40 -4.99 4.02 16.07
CA LYS A 40 -4.02 3.56 15.07
C LYS A 40 -3.75 2.06 15.14
N LEU A 41 -2.95 1.55 14.19
CA LEU A 41 -2.68 0.12 14.06
C LEU A 41 -1.96 -0.46 15.29
N PHE A 42 -1.01 0.28 15.85
CA PHE A 42 -0.15 -0.19 16.94
C PHE A 42 -0.12 0.75 18.15
N SER A 43 -0.91 1.81 18.16
CA SER A 43 -0.95 2.79 19.23
C SER A 43 -2.37 3.23 19.55
N GLY A 44 -2.54 3.84 20.73
CA GLY A 44 -3.82 4.40 21.16
C GLY A 44 -4.10 5.80 20.59
N ALA A 45 -3.21 6.38 19.78
CA ALA A 45 -3.43 7.69 19.19
C ALA A 45 -4.63 7.68 18.24
N SER A 46 -5.33 8.80 18.17
CA SER A 46 -6.56 8.95 17.37
C SER A 46 -6.29 8.91 15.87
N THR A 47 -7.22 8.35 15.11
CA THR A 47 -7.23 8.38 13.64
C THR A 47 -8.16 9.46 13.08
N LYS A 48 -8.75 10.31 13.95
CA LYS A 48 -9.73 11.32 13.53
C LYS A 48 -9.09 12.35 12.61
N PHE A 49 -9.70 12.55 11.44
CA PHE A 49 -9.23 13.53 10.46
C PHE A 49 -9.47 14.98 10.91
N GLY A 50 -8.56 15.90 10.50
CA GLY A 50 -8.74 17.36 10.66
C GLY A 50 -8.27 17.93 11.98
N ALA A 51 -7.43 17.23 12.72
CA ALA A 51 -6.76 17.79 13.91
C ALA A 51 -5.55 18.66 13.52
N GLU A 52 -5.15 19.56 14.42
CA GLU A 52 -3.91 20.34 14.27
C GLU A 52 -2.70 19.41 14.11
N PRO A 53 -1.66 19.83 13.36
CA PRO A 53 -0.49 18.99 13.11
C PRO A 53 0.15 18.42 14.39
N ASN A 54 0.51 17.15 14.35
CA ASN A 54 1.22 16.42 15.41
C ASN A 54 0.50 16.21 16.75
N VAL A 55 -0.77 16.60 16.88
CA VAL A 55 -1.52 16.40 18.15
C VAL A 55 -2.05 14.96 18.31
N GLN A 56 -2.03 14.17 17.25
CA GLN A 56 -2.47 12.78 17.24
C GLN A 56 -1.30 11.81 16.98
N ALA A 57 -0.10 12.16 17.36
CA ALA A 57 1.09 11.33 17.31
C ALA A 57 1.56 11.03 18.75
N CYS A 58 1.79 9.76 19.05
CA CYS A 58 2.32 9.33 20.34
C CYS A 58 3.72 8.73 20.20
N ASN A 59 4.36 8.42 21.34
CA ASN A 59 5.72 7.88 21.37
C ASN A 59 5.91 6.62 20.51
N ILE A 60 4.87 5.79 20.36
CA ILE A 60 4.91 4.59 19.52
C ILE A 60 4.97 5.00 18.04
N ASP A 61 4.16 5.96 17.61
CA ASP A 61 4.14 6.46 16.24
C ASP A 61 5.47 7.14 15.87
N LEU A 62 6.10 7.78 16.85
CA LEU A 62 7.41 8.44 16.72
C LEU A 62 8.60 7.47 16.79
N GLY A 63 8.38 6.23 17.21
CA GLY A 63 9.46 5.26 17.39
C GLY A 63 10.43 5.59 18.51
N MET A 64 9.96 6.18 19.59
CA MET A 64 10.82 6.57 20.73
C MET A 64 11.44 5.34 21.39
N PRO A 65 12.63 5.45 22.02
CA PRO A 65 13.28 4.33 22.69
C PRO A 65 12.38 3.65 23.73
N GLY A 66 12.32 2.33 23.69
CA GLY A 66 11.58 1.51 24.65
C GLY A 66 10.09 1.31 24.33
N VAL A 67 9.56 1.88 23.25
CA VAL A 67 8.17 1.66 22.83
C VAL A 67 8.01 0.29 22.16
N LEU A 68 6.86 -0.35 22.39
CA LEU A 68 6.47 -1.60 21.74
C LEU A 68 5.12 -1.46 21.09
N PRO A 69 4.96 -1.93 19.83
CA PRO A 69 3.68 -1.92 19.14
C PRO A 69 2.72 -2.95 19.74
N VAL A 70 1.44 -2.59 19.84
CA VAL A 70 0.36 -3.50 20.24
C VAL A 70 -0.72 -3.46 19.17
N LEU A 71 -0.98 -4.61 18.55
CA LEU A 71 -1.93 -4.71 17.43
C LEU A 71 -3.36 -4.33 17.85
N ASN A 72 -3.98 -3.44 17.10
CA ASN A 72 -5.38 -3.07 17.26
C ASN A 72 -6.29 -4.19 16.71
N GLU A 73 -7.07 -4.79 17.61
CA GLU A 73 -7.98 -5.90 17.28
C GLU A 73 -9.06 -5.50 16.25
N GLU A 74 -9.55 -4.25 16.28
CA GLU A 74 -10.57 -3.78 15.34
C GLU A 74 -10.04 -3.74 13.89
N VAL A 75 -8.75 -3.44 13.73
CA VAL A 75 -8.09 -3.49 12.42
C VAL A 75 -8.11 -4.92 11.87
N LEU A 76 -7.73 -5.89 12.68
CA LEU A 76 -7.75 -7.30 12.30
C LEU A 76 -9.16 -7.78 11.93
N LYS A 77 -10.17 -7.41 12.73
CA LYS A 77 -11.57 -7.72 12.44
C LYS A 77 -12.04 -7.16 11.10
N LYS A 78 -11.66 -5.91 10.77
CA LYS A 78 -12.00 -5.27 9.49
C LYS A 78 -11.33 -5.97 8.31
N ALA A 79 -10.06 -6.32 8.45
CA ALA A 79 -9.34 -7.10 7.43
C ALA A 79 -10.00 -8.46 7.19
N ILE A 80 -10.33 -9.20 8.24
CA ILE A 80 -11.02 -10.49 8.14
C ILE A 80 -12.38 -10.33 7.44
N LYS A 81 -13.16 -9.30 7.76
CA LYS A 81 -14.44 -9.02 7.08
C LYS A 81 -14.24 -8.83 5.58
N PHE A 82 -13.20 -8.09 5.17
CA PHE A 82 -12.87 -7.93 3.76
C PHE A 82 -12.53 -9.28 3.12
N GLY A 83 -11.66 -10.06 3.75
CA GLY A 83 -11.29 -11.38 3.24
C GLY A 83 -12.48 -12.32 3.04
N LEU A 84 -13.42 -12.33 4.01
CA LEU A 84 -14.66 -13.11 3.90
C LEU A 84 -15.54 -12.62 2.74
N ALA A 85 -15.63 -11.32 2.51
CA ALA A 85 -16.43 -10.73 1.45
C ALA A 85 -15.95 -11.10 0.04
N ILE A 86 -14.66 -11.37 -0.13
CA ILE A 86 -14.06 -11.79 -1.40
C ILE A 86 -13.73 -13.29 -1.45
N ASN A 87 -14.28 -14.09 -0.55
CA ASN A 87 -14.04 -15.54 -0.43
C ASN A 87 -12.55 -15.91 -0.37
N ALA A 88 -11.74 -15.10 0.29
CA ALA A 88 -10.31 -15.29 0.40
C ALA A 88 -9.93 -16.26 1.53
N THR A 89 -8.71 -16.76 1.47
CA THR A 89 -8.08 -17.50 2.57
C THR A 89 -7.65 -16.51 3.67
N ILE A 90 -8.06 -16.77 4.91
CA ILE A 90 -7.62 -16.03 6.08
C ILE A 90 -6.48 -16.80 6.74
N ASN A 91 -5.29 -16.20 6.81
CA ASN A 91 -4.13 -16.84 7.42
C ASN A 91 -4.12 -16.72 8.93
N SER A 92 -3.95 -17.85 9.60
CA SER A 92 -3.73 -17.93 11.06
C SER A 92 -2.66 -18.98 11.36
N PRO A 93 -1.52 -18.62 11.94
CA PRO A 93 -1.10 -17.27 12.31
C PRO A 93 -0.73 -16.40 11.09
N THR A 94 -0.91 -15.08 11.21
CA THR A 94 -0.33 -14.07 10.33
C THR A 94 0.94 -13.49 10.94
N LYS A 95 1.78 -12.80 10.13
CA LYS A 95 3.09 -12.32 10.57
C LYS A 95 3.33 -10.89 10.09
N PHE A 96 3.81 -10.02 11.01
CA PHE A 96 4.34 -8.71 10.65
C PHE A 96 5.86 -8.76 10.45
N VAL A 97 6.33 -7.93 9.57
CA VAL A 97 7.74 -7.71 9.22
C VAL A 97 8.04 -6.21 9.20
N ARG A 98 9.32 -5.84 9.15
CA ARG A 98 9.75 -4.46 9.02
C ARG A 98 10.22 -4.20 7.59
N LYS A 99 9.59 -3.21 6.94
CA LYS A 99 10.02 -2.68 5.64
C LYS A 99 10.86 -1.44 5.90
N ASN A 100 12.19 -1.57 5.81
CA ASN A 100 13.11 -0.49 6.14
C ASN A 100 13.24 0.49 4.98
N TYR A 101 12.97 1.75 5.24
CA TYR A 101 13.26 2.87 4.36
C TYR A 101 13.29 4.18 5.17
N PHE A 102 13.98 5.20 4.63
CA PHE A 102 14.24 6.44 5.37
C PHE A 102 13.55 7.61 4.68
N TYR A 103 12.57 8.17 5.37
CA TYR A 103 11.84 9.35 4.95
C TYR A 103 11.53 10.21 6.18
N PRO A 104 11.48 11.55 6.06
CA PRO A 104 11.22 12.43 7.21
C PRO A 104 9.88 12.15 7.89
N ASP A 105 8.85 11.74 7.14
CA ASP A 105 7.52 11.42 7.61
C ASP A 105 7.39 9.96 8.14
N LEU A 106 8.50 9.24 8.18
CA LEU A 106 8.60 7.91 8.77
C LEU A 106 9.70 7.89 9.84
N PRO A 107 9.46 8.46 11.04
CA PRO A 107 10.52 8.73 12.03
C PRO A 107 11.18 7.46 12.58
N LYS A 108 10.52 6.31 12.52
CA LYS A 108 11.06 5.02 12.93
C LYS A 108 12.15 4.49 11.98
N GLY A 109 12.20 4.98 10.72
CA GLY A 109 13.06 4.44 9.68
C GLY A 109 12.61 3.08 9.12
N TYR A 110 11.44 2.60 9.54
CA TYR A 110 10.79 1.39 9.00
C TYR A 110 9.28 1.49 9.11
N GLN A 111 8.59 0.82 8.21
CA GLN A 111 7.15 0.58 8.26
C GLN A 111 6.91 -0.86 8.73
N ILE A 112 5.96 -1.05 9.65
CA ILE A 112 5.50 -2.39 10.01
C ILE A 112 4.45 -2.79 8.97
N SER A 113 4.69 -3.91 8.30
CA SER A 113 3.87 -4.43 7.21
C SER A 113 3.84 -5.96 7.27
N GLN A 114 3.28 -6.62 6.27
CA GLN A 114 3.24 -8.08 6.16
C GLN A 114 3.79 -8.51 4.79
N LEU A 115 4.55 -9.59 4.73
CA LEU A 115 5.14 -10.12 3.49
C LEU A 115 4.83 -11.60 3.32
N ASP A 116 5.50 -12.47 4.08
CA ASP A 116 5.46 -13.93 3.91
C ASP A 116 4.12 -14.55 4.32
N ARG A 117 3.43 -13.94 5.26
CA ARG A 117 2.13 -14.41 5.80
C ARG A 117 1.19 -13.23 6.00
N PRO A 118 0.67 -12.67 4.91
CA PRO A 118 -0.34 -11.62 4.99
C PRO A 118 -1.63 -12.17 5.63
N VAL A 119 -2.46 -11.30 6.15
CA VAL A 119 -3.72 -11.71 6.77
C VAL A 119 -4.69 -12.37 5.79
N ILE A 120 -4.61 -12.01 4.50
CA ILE A 120 -5.53 -12.47 3.45
C ILE A 120 -4.74 -12.86 2.21
N GLU A 121 -5.11 -14.01 1.61
CA GLU A 121 -4.56 -14.50 0.34
C GLU A 121 -5.67 -15.15 -0.50
N ASN A 122 -5.43 -15.21 -1.81
CA ASN A 122 -6.24 -15.95 -2.76
C ASN A 122 -7.73 -15.58 -2.74
N GLY A 123 -8.03 -14.28 -2.81
CA GLY A 123 -9.39 -13.77 -2.90
C GLY A 123 -9.89 -13.71 -4.34
N LEU A 124 -11.20 -13.54 -4.52
CA LEU A 124 -11.85 -13.37 -5.80
C LEU A 124 -12.88 -12.25 -5.75
N LEU A 125 -12.70 -11.25 -6.61
CA LEU A 125 -13.62 -10.14 -6.76
C LEU A 125 -14.41 -10.26 -8.06
N GLU A 126 -15.73 -10.18 -7.99
CA GLU A 126 -16.58 -10.09 -9.17
C GLU A 126 -16.92 -8.61 -9.44
N ILE A 127 -16.64 -8.15 -10.64
CA ILE A 127 -16.95 -6.80 -11.10
C ILE A 127 -17.89 -6.83 -12.29
N THR A 128 -18.75 -5.81 -12.41
CA THR A 128 -19.57 -5.60 -13.59
C THR A 128 -18.91 -4.57 -14.50
N THR A 129 -18.58 -4.98 -15.70
CA THR A 129 -17.96 -4.14 -16.72
C THR A 129 -19.00 -3.16 -17.33
N LYS A 130 -18.54 -2.11 -18.03
CA LYS A 130 -19.42 -1.11 -18.66
C LYS A 130 -20.45 -1.69 -19.63
N ASN A 131 -20.14 -2.83 -20.24
CA ASN A 131 -21.05 -3.55 -21.15
C ASN A 131 -21.97 -4.55 -20.44
N GLY A 132 -22.07 -4.51 -19.12
CA GLY A 132 -22.94 -5.36 -18.31
C GLY A 132 -22.45 -6.81 -18.10
N LYS A 133 -21.26 -7.16 -18.57
CA LYS A 133 -20.71 -8.49 -18.36
C LYS A 133 -20.03 -8.58 -16.98
N THR A 134 -20.15 -9.73 -16.34
CA THR A 134 -19.40 -10.03 -15.11
C THR A 134 -17.99 -10.48 -15.47
N LYS A 135 -16.99 -9.93 -14.77
CA LYS A 135 -15.60 -10.33 -14.82
C LYS A 135 -15.12 -10.70 -13.42
N LYS A 136 -14.40 -11.80 -13.30
CA LYS A 136 -13.72 -12.18 -12.06
C LYS A 136 -12.28 -11.67 -12.10
N VAL A 137 -11.84 -11.10 -10.97
CA VAL A 137 -10.48 -10.58 -10.79
C VAL A 137 -9.92 -11.25 -9.53
N GLY A 138 -8.81 -11.92 -9.66
CA GLY A 138 -8.09 -12.51 -8.55
C GLY A 138 -7.50 -11.43 -7.64
N ILE A 139 -7.55 -11.67 -6.35
CA ILE A 139 -6.83 -10.89 -5.34
C ILE A 139 -5.72 -11.76 -4.80
N THR A 140 -4.49 -11.45 -5.15
CA THR A 140 -3.30 -12.20 -4.73
C THR A 140 -3.19 -12.22 -3.22
N ARG A 141 -3.30 -11.03 -2.61
CA ARG A 141 -3.25 -10.84 -1.16
C ARG A 141 -3.89 -9.52 -0.75
N ALA A 142 -4.23 -9.44 0.53
CA ALA A 142 -4.42 -8.18 1.20
C ALA A 142 -3.70 -8.23 2.56
N HIS A 143 -2.89 -7.23 2.85
CA HIS A 143 -2.05 -7.21 4.03
C HIS A 143 -2.19 -5.92 4.82
N LEU A 144 -1.97 -6.04 6.11
CA LEU A 144 -2.02 -4.92 7.04
C LEU A 144 -0.68 -4.19 7.08
N GLU A 145 -0.73 -2.87 7.07
CA GLU A 145 0.42 -2.01 7.27
C GLU A 145 0.02 -0.68 7.90
N GLU A 146 0.99 0.05 8.40
CA GLU A 146 0.80 1.39 8.95
C GLU A 146 1.07 2.46 7.89
N ASP A 147 0.28 3.55 7.91
CA ASP A 147 0.52 4.70 7.05
C ASP A 147 1.74 5.51 7.55
N ALA A 148 2.39 6.24 6.64
CA ALA A 148 3.39 7.24 6.95
C ALA A 148 2.75 8.56 7.37
N GLY A 149 3.53 9.49 7.94
CA GLY A 149 3.13 10.86 8.16
C GLY A 149 2.95 11.64 6.87
N LYS A 150 2.89 12.96 6.97
CA LYS A 150 2.77 13.87 5.83
C LYS A 150 3.93 14.85 5.83
N SER A 151 4.63 14.98 4.71
CA SER A 151 5.60 16.05 4.47
C SER A 151 4.88 17.25 3.84
N LEU A 152 5.10 18.44 4.42
CA LEU A 152 4.50 19.70 4.01
C LEU A 152 5.58 20.54 3.31
N HIS A 153 5.56 20.55 1.97
CA HIS A 153 6.57 21.24 1.16
C HIS A 153 6.18 22.66 0.77
N GLU A 154 4.87 22.92 0.67
CA GLU A 154 4.35 24.18 0.13
C GLU A 154 4.20 25.28 1.18
N GLU A 155 4.24 24.94 2.46
CA GLU A 155 4.01 25.87 3.57
C GLU A 155 5.30 26.56 4.05
N PHE A 156 6.47 26.14 3.53
CA PHE A 156 7.78 26.62 3.97
C PHE A 156 8.72 26.81 2.78
N GLU A 157 9.36 27.99 2.65
CA GLU A 157 10.24 28.30 1.51
C GLU A 157 11.52 27.44 1.49
N ASP A 158 12.20 27.28 2.64
CA ASP A 158 13.50 26.58 2.74
C ASP A 158 13.47 25.38 3.70
N GLN A 159 12.30 24.94 4.13
CA GLN A 159 12.13 23.87 5.09
C GLN A 159 10.98 22.95 4.70
N THR A 160 10.98 21.76 5.24
CA THR A 160 9.84 20.84 5.11
C THR A 160 9.22 20.65 6.49
N GLY A 161 7.95 20.98 6.63
CA GLY A 161 7.17 20.65 7.80
C GLY A 161 6.83 19.16 7.82
N ILE A 162 6.74 18.56 9.00
CA ILE A 162 6.34 17.15 9.16
C ILE A 162 5.13 17.08 10.07
N ASP A 163 4.05 16.53 9.55
CA ASP A 163 2.84 16.20 10.32
C ASP A 163 2.72 14.68 10.47
N LEU A 164 2.79 14.20 11.70
CA LEU A 164 2.76 12.78 12.04
C LEU A 164 1.37 12.29 12.49
N ASN A 165 0.34 13.10 12.34
CA ASN A 165 -1.03 12.68 12.68
C ASN A 165 -1.47 11.44 11.92
N ARG A 166 -1.06 11.31 10.66
CA ARG A 166 -1.36 10.14 9.82
C ARG A 166 -0.46 8.93 10.11
N ALA A 167 0.77 9.15 10.62
CA ALA A 167 1.72 8.08 10.90
C ALA A 167 1.11 7.01 11.81
N GLY A 168 1.14 5.76 11.41
CA GLY A 168 0.54 4.63 12.14
C GLY A 168 -0.96 4.42 11.90
N THR A 169 -1.62 5.23 11.06
CA THR A 169 -3.01 4.97 10.63
C THR A 169 -3.09 3.61 9.96
N PRO A 170 -4.09 2.77 10.30
CA PRO A 170 -4.18 1.42 9.73
C PRO A 170 -4.49 1.44 8.24
N LEU A 171 -3.68 0.76 7.45
CA LEU A 171 -3.91 0.49 6.04
C LEU A 171 -4.14 -0.99 5.79
N LEU A 172 -5.02 -1.28 4.83
CA LEU A 172 -5.09 -2.55 4.14
C LEU A 172 -4.64 -2.33 2.70
N GLU A 173 -3.48 -2.88 2.33
CA GLU A 173 -3.02 -2.90 0.94
C GLU A 173 -3.57 -4.14 0.26
N ILE A 174 -4.30 -3.91 -0.84
CA ILE A 174 -4.97 -4.95 -1.63
C ILE A 174 -4.25 -5.05 -2.97
N VAL A 175 -3.73 -6.22 -3.27
CA VAL A 175 -2.99 -6.49 -4.51
C VAL A 175 -3.80 -7.44 -5.39
N SER A 176 -4.18 -6.99 -6.58
CA SER A 176 -4.89 -7.82 -7.55
C SER A 176 -3.95 -8.63 -8.42
N GLU A 177 -4.46 -9.72 -9.01
CA GLU A 177 -3.81 -10.35 -10.13
C GLU A 177 -3.83 -9.41 -11.37
N PRO A 178 -2.83 -9.51 -12.27
CA PRO A 178 -2.78 -8.70 -13.49
C PRO A 178 -3.73 -9.25 -14.56
N GLU A 179 -5.02 -9.22 -14.28
CA GLU A 179 -6.07 -9.81 -15.12
C GLU A 179 -6.99 -8.75 -15.75
N LEU A 180 -6.76 -7.48 -15.44
CA LEU A 180 -7.49 -6.39 -16.07
C LEU A 180 -6.87 -6.05 -17.42
N ASN A 181 -7.70 -5.79 -18.42
CA ASN A 181 -7.31 -5.38 -19.76
C ASN A 181 -8.25 -4.29 -20.27
N SER A 182 -7.79 -3.51 -21.22
CA SER A 182 -8.56 -2.43 -21.87
C SER A 182 -9.45 -2.97 -22.98
#